data_52c3cbe09c6c6ebbc68d9d8402b6e485
#
_entry.id   52c3cbe09c6c6ebbc68d9d8402b6e485
#
_cell.length_a   1.000
_cell.length_b   1.000
_cell.length_c   1.000
_cell.angle_alpha   90.00
_cell.angle_beta   90.00
_cell.angle_gamma   90.00
#
_symmetry.space_group_name_H-M   'P 1'
#
loop_
_entity.id
_entity.type
_entity.pdbx_description
1 polymer ?
#
loop_
_entity_poly.entity_id
_entity_poly.type
_entity_poly.pdbx_seq_one_letter_code
_entity_poly.pdbx_strand_id
1 'polypeptide(L)'
;MAYVHEDETVRLGESVGWYAGIVENKLKFKDLGNSKEDQLQGKVGMFKSVPFDENNSLNWTISGDVFVGYNKMNRRFLVVDDIFGAKSRYYTYGLGVKNEISKSFRLSEGFSFVPHAGLNLEYGRFSKIREKSGEMRLEVKANDYFSIRPEVGADLAYKHSFGNNNLKVSVGVAYENELGKVANANNKARVAYTTADWYDLRGEKEDRRGNIKTDLNIGWDNQRVGVTANVGYDTKGENVRGGVGFRVIF
;
A
#
# COMPACT_ATOMS: atom_id res chain seq x y z
N MET A 1 5.74 -5.92 9.10
CA MET A 1 6.96 -6.72 8.98
C MET A 1 7.03 -7.24 7.56
N ALA A 2 8.14 -7.07 6.87
CA ALA A 2 8.33 -7.57 5.52
C ALA A 2 9.64 -8.36 5.44
N TYR A 3 9.65 -9.43 4.66
CA TYR A 3 10.85 -10.19 4.30
C TYR A 3 11.05 -10.04 2.80
N VAL A 4 12.28 -9.75 2.39
CA VAL A 4 12.66 -9.65 0.98
C VAL A 4 13.84 -10.57 0.75
N HIS A 5 13.74 -11.42 -0.26
CA HIS A 5 14.82 -12.24 -0.78
C HIS A 5 15.10 -11.80 -2.21
N GLU A 6 16.34 -11.52 -2.53
CA GLU A 6 16.79 -11.04 -3.83
C GLU A 6 17.97 -11.89 -4.31
N ASP A 7 17.84 -12.45 -5.50
CA ASP A 7 18.91 -13.15 -6.19
C ASP A 7 19.43 -12.29 -7.35
N GLU A 8 20.73 -12.09 -7.43
CA GLU A 8 21.37 -11.52 -8.60
C GLU A 8 21.40 -12.56 -9.72
N THR A 9 20.81 -12.22 -10.84
CA THR A 9 20.82 -13.09 -12.04
C THR A 9 22.13 -12.93 -12.82
N VAL A 10 22.33 -13.79 -13.83
CA VAL A 10 23.56 -13.91 -14.63
C VAL A 10 23.97 -12.60 -15.35
N ARG A 11 23.05 -11.64 -15.52
CA ARG A 11 23.35 -10.31 -16.07
C ARG A 11 23.60 -9.32 -14.95
N LEU A 12 24.74 -8.62 -15.03
CA LEU A 12 25.10 -7.58 -14.07
C LEU A 12 23.97 -6.55 -13.95
N GLY A 13 23.45 -6.36 -12.74
CA GLY A 13 22.40 -5.39 -12.44
C GLY A 13 20.95 -5.88 -12.61
N GLU A 14 20.70 -7.10 -13.11
CA GLU A 14 19.39 -7.73 -13.01
C GLU A 14 19.20 -8.32 -11.61
N SER A 15 18.03 -8.16 -11.05
CA SER A 15 17.64 -8.83 -9.81
C SER A 15 16.25 -9.44 -9.91
N VAL A 16 16.08 -10.60 -9.29
CA VAL A 16 14.81 -11.28 -9.11
C VAL A 16 14.69 -11.62 -7.65
N GLY A 17 13.53 -11.38 -7.08
CA GLY A 17 13.34 -11.70 -5.67
C GLY A 17 11.87 -11.94 -5.33
N TRP A 18 11.65 -12.33 -4.09
CA TRP A 18 10.33 -12.45 -3.51
C TRP A 18 10.28 -11.71 -2.17
N TYR A 19 9.10 -11.33 -1.78
CA TYR A 19 8.88 -10.66 -0.51
C TYR A 19 7.61 -11.14 0.16
N ALA A 20 7.61 -11.08 1.47
CA ALA A 20 6.44 -11.30 2.28
C ALA A 20 6.35 -10.21 3.35
N GLY A 21 5.15 -9.77 3.64
CA GLY A 21 4.96 -8.69 4.61
C GLY A 21 3.61 -8.75 5.31
N ILE A 22 3.56 -8.12 6.47
CA ILE A 22 2.34 -7.90 7.24
C ILE A 22 2.22 -6.41 7.48
N VAL A 23 1.03 -5.86 7.19
CA VAL A 23 0.70 -4.44 7.36
C VAL A 23 -0.49 -4.34 8.30
N GLU A 24 -0.39 -3.47 9.28
CA GLU A 24 -1.50 -3.08 10.15
C GLU A 24 -1.89 -1.64 9.81
N ASN A 25 -3.18 -1.41 9.51
CA ASN A 25 -3.74 -0.10 9.28
C ASN A 25 -4.84 0.18 10.31
N LYS A 26 -4.87 1.40 10.81
CA LYS A 26 -5.93 1.90 11.69
C LYS A 26 -6.58 3.11 11.05
N LEU A 27 -7.75 2.89 10.51
CA LEU A 27 -8.51 3.93 9.80
C LEU A 27 -9.50 4.59 10.74
N LYS A 28 -9.57 5.90 10.68
CA LYS A 28 -10.59 6.72 11.35
C LYS A 28 -11.35 7.47 10.28
N PHE A 29 -12.65 7.23 10.20
CA PHE A 29 -13.51 7.92 9.24
C PHE A 29 -13.94 9.27 9.82
N LYS A 30 -13.92 10.30 8.98
CA LYS A 30 -14.40 11.65 9.33
C LYS A 30 -15.94 11.75 9.15
N ASP A 31 -16.66 10.76 9.65
CA ASP A 31 -18.11 10.74 9.73
C ASP A 31 -18.61 11.28 11.08
N LEU A 32 -19.88 11.62 11.17
CA LEU A 32 -20.49 12.16 12.39
C LEU A 32 -20.35 11.23 13.60
N GLY A 33 -20.21 9.94 13.37
CA GLY A 33 -20.08 8.93 14.41
C GLY A 33 -18.62 8.62 14.80
N ASN A 34 -17.62 9.10 14.05
CA ASN A 34 -16.23 8.72 14.18
C ASN A 34 -16.02 7.19 14.09
N SER A 35 -16.49 6.60 13.01
CA SER A 35 -16.31 5.20 12.69
C SER A 35 -14.82 4.83 12.60
N LYS A 36 -14.49 3.59 12.91
CA LYS A 36 -13.09 3.09 12.91
C LYS A 36 -13.01 1.74 12.27
N GLU A 37 -11.88 1.49 11.64
CA GLU A 37 -11.55 0.18 11.09
C GLU A 37 -10.10 -0.18 11.37
N ASP A 38 -9.89 -1.38 11.92
CA ASP A 38 -8.57 -1.98 12.10
C ASP A 38 -8.39 -3.05 11.02
N GLN A 39 -7.34 -2.94 10.24
CA GLN A 39 -7.00 -3.87 9.16
C GLN A 39 -5.66 -4.52 9.45
N LEU A 40 -5.60 -5.84 9.34
CA LEU A 40 -4.38 -6.61 9.33
C LEU A 40 -4.27 -7.33 7.99
N GLN A 41 -3.26 -7.00 7.19
CA GLN A 41 -3.06 -7.53 5.84
C GLN A 41 -1.74 -8.29 5.74
N GLY A 42 -1.80 -9.53 5.26
CA GLY A 42 -0.65 -10.29 4.81
C GLY A 42 -0.49 -10.16 3.30
N LYS A 43 0.75 -10.04 2.82
CA LYS A 43 1.10 -9.88 1.41
C LYS A 43 2.31 -10.75 1.08
N VAL A 44 2.26 -11.43 -0.08
CA VAL A 44 3.39 -12.17 -0.65
C VAL A 44 3.50 -11.80 -2.12
N GLY A 45 4.71 -11.54 -2.58
CA GLY A 45 4.94 -11.14 -3.96
C GLY A 45 6.32 -11.50 -4.47
N MET A 46 6.50 -11.28 -5.77
CA MET A 46 7.76 -11.42 -6.49
C MET A 46 8.05 -10.15 -7.26
N PHE A 47 9.32 -9.88 -7.49
CA PHE A 47 9.74 -8.76 -8.33
C PHE A 47 10.88 -9.15 -9.25
N LYS A 48 11.00 -8.42 -10.35
CA LYS A 48 12.14 -8.44 -11.25
C LYS A 48 12.55 -7.01 -11.55
N SER A 49 13.84 -6.72 -11.46
CA SER A 49 14.44 -5.45 -11.88
C SER A 49 15.44 -5.69 -13.00
N VAL A 50 15.34 -4.91 -14.06
CA VAL A 50 16.17 -5.06 -15.28
C VAL A 50 16.76 -3.70 -15.63
N PRO A 51 18.09 -3.56 -15.70
CA PRO A 51 18.73 -2.38 -16.24
C PRO A 51 18.59 -2.35 -17.76
N PHE A 52 18.33 -1.17 -18.32
CA PHE A 52 18.27 -0.97 -19.78
C PHE A 52 19.55 -0.39 -20.36
N ASP A 53 20.45 0.13 -19.52
CA ASP A 53 21.70 0.74 -19.94
C ASP A 53 22.90 0.04 -19.29
N GLU A 54 24.07 0.16 -19.95
CA GLU A 54 25.33 -0.45 -19.48
C GLU A 54 25.80 0.06 -18.11
N ASN A 55 25.37 1.26 -17.74
CA ASN A 55 25.71 1.88 -16.46
C ASN A 55 24.72 1.55 -15.34
N ASN A 56 23.72 0.72 -15.61
CA ASN A 56 22.63 0.38 -14.69
C ASN A 56 21.92 1.62 -14.11
N SER A 57 21.89 2.72 -14.88
CA SER A 57 21.28 3.97 -14.44
C SER A 57 19.79 4.05 -14.76
N LEU A 58 19.36 3.39 -15.82
CA LEU A 58 17.94 3.27 -16.22
C LEU A 58 17.45 1.87 -15.87
N ASN A 59 16.51 1.76 -14.95
CA ASN A 59 15.98 0.49 -14.46
C ASN A 59 14.49 0.39 -14.71
N TRP A 60 14.04 -0.80 -15.08
CA TRP A 60 12.65 -1.19 -15.09
C TRP A 60 12.42 -2.26 -14.02
N THR A 61 11.46 -2.01 -13.14
CA THR A 61 11.06 -2.93 -12.10
C THR A 61 9.60 -3.32 -12.27
N ILE A 62 9.33 -4.61 -12.33
CA ILE A 62 7.99 -5.17 -12.27
C ILE A 62 7.84 -6.02 -11.01
N SER A 63 6.73 -5.87 -10.32
CA SER A 63 6.38 -6.74 -9.21
C SER A 63 4.93 -7.18 -9.28
N GLY A 64 4.66 -8.38 -8.78
CA GLY A 64 3.32 -8.91 -8.62
C GLY A 64 3.13 -9.50 -7.24
N ASP A 65 1.97 -9.30 -6.64
CA ASP A 65 1.67 -9.81 -5.30
C ASP A 65 0.24 -10.28 -5.15
N VAL A 66 0.04 -11.12 -4.16
CA VAL A 66 -1.27 -11.51 -3.64
C VAL A 66 -1.38 -11.08 -2.18
N PHE A 67 -2.56 -10.69 -1.77
CA PHE A 67 -2.79 -10.26 -0.40
C PHE A 67 -4.08 -10.83 0.18
N VAL A 68 -4.10 -10.98 1.50
CA VAL A 68 -5.27 -11.30 2.31
C VAL A 68 -5.29 -10.40 3.51
N GLY A 69 -6.43 -9.73 3.74
CA GLY A 69 -6.65 -8.84 4.86
C GLY A 69 -7.78 -9.32 5.77
N TYR A 70 -7.63 -9.10 7.05
CA TYR A 70 -8.66 -9.26 8.07
C TYR A 70 -9.03 -7.90 8.64
N ASN A 71 -10.30 -7.54 8.52
CA ASN A 71 -10.80 -6.21 8.85
C ASN A 71 -11.80 -6.30 10.01
N LYS A 72 -11.66 -5.39 10.97
CA LYS A 72 -12.58 -5.18 12.07
C LYS A 72 -13.13 -3.77 11.98
N MET A 73 -14.39 -3.64 11.59
CA MET A 73 -15.05 -2.34 11.49
C MET A 73 -15.97 -2.09 12.69
N ASN A 74 -15.87 -0.89 13.22
CA ASN A 74 -16.79 -0.33 14.19
C ASN A 74 -17.45 0.89 13.55
N ARG A 75 -18.59 0.67 12.92
CA ARG A 75 -19.41 1.71 12.31
C ARG A 75 -20.20 2.41 13.40
N ARG A 76 -20.17 3.75 13.40
CA ARG A 76 -20.96 4.59 14.30
C ARG A 76 -21.75 5.59 13.47
N PHE A 77 -22.97 5.82 13.84
CA PHE A 77 -23.86 6.72 13.10
C PHE A 77 -24.80 7.42 14.07
N LEU A 78 -25.16 8.65 13.69
CA LEU A 78 -26.07 9.49 14.46
C LEU A 78 -27.51 9.28 13.96
N VAL A 79 -28.43 9.08 14.88
CA VAL A 79 -29.87 9.09 14.59
C VAL A 79 -30.52 10.05 15.59
N VAL A 80 -31.03 11.14 15.08
CA VAL A 80 -31.50 12.30 15.88
C VAL A 80 -30.36 12.81 16.75
N ASP A 81 -30.34 12.54 18.03
CA ASP A 81 -29.31 13.00 18.99
C ASP A 81 -28.49 11.83 19.60
N ASP A 82 -28.83 10.57 19.23
CA ASP A 82 -28.17 9.39 19.76
C ASP A 82 -27.16 8.79 18.79
N ILE A 83 -26.01 8.36 19.31
CA ILE A 83 -24.97 7.66 18.55
C ILE A 83 -25.13 6.16 18.72
N PHE A 84 -25.50 5.50 17.62
CA PHE A 84 -25.59 4.05 17.53
C PHE A 84 -24.30 3.46 16.98
N GLY A 85 -24.02 2.20 17.32
CA GLY A 85 -22.83 1.50 16.86
C GLY A 85 -23.12 0.10 16.39
N ALA A 86 -22.41 -0.34 15.36
CA ALA A 86 -22.47 -1.70 14.87
C ALA A 86 -21.06 -2.21 14.56
N LYS A 87 -20.79 -3.49 14.85
CA LYS A 87 -19.48 -4.11 14.66
C LYS A 87 -19.55 -5.22 13.64
N SER A 88 -18.58 -5.24 12.74
CA SER A 88 -18.41 -6.29 11.76
C SER A 88 -16.97 -6.77 11.66
N ARG A 89 -16.81 -7.97 11.08
CA ARG A 89 -15.52 -8.55 10.69
C ARG A 89 -15.67 -9.10 9.30
N TYR A 90 -14.69 -8.83 8.43
CA TYR A 90 -14.71 -9.31 7.06
C TYR A 90 -13.29 -9.47 6.53
N TYR A 91 -13.17 -10.14 5.39
CA TYR A 91 -11.89 -10.37 4.74
C TYR A 91 -11.81 -9.56 3.45
N THR A 92 -10.60 -9.12 3.13
CA THR A 92 -10.24 -8.60 1.81
C THR A 92 -9.17 -9.50 1.23
N TYR A 93 -9.19 -9.70 -0.08
CA TYR A 93 -8.16 -10.45 -0.78
C TYR A 93 -8.07 -9.97 -2.21
N GLY A 94 -6.90 -10.11 -2.79
CA GLY A 94 -6.68 -9.63 -4.13
C GLY A 94 -5.26 -9.86 -4.61
N LEU A 95 -4.98 -9.21 -5.73
CA LEU A 95 -3.68 -9.25 -6.40
C LEU A 95 -3.30 -7.84 -6.85
N GLY A 96 -2.01 -7.59 -6.84
CA GLY A 96 -1.42 -6.33 -7.27
C GLY A 96 -0.32 -6.56 -8.30
N VAL A 97 -0.17 -5.61 -9.21
CA VAL A 97 0.96 -5.54 -10.14
C VAL A 97 1.47 -4.10 -10.14
N LYS A 98 2.76 -3.93 -9.87
CA LYS A 98 3.44 -2.63 -9.96
C LYS A 98 4.45 -2.69 -11.10
N ASN A 99 4.42 -1.68 -11.97
CA ASN A 99 5.45 -1.41 -12.96
C ASN A 99 6.08 -0.06 -12.63
N GLU A 100 7.39 0.02 -12.69
CA GLU A 100 8.12 1.27 -12.41
C GLU A 100 9.35 1.37 -13.33
N ILE A 101 9.57 2.54 -13.87
CA ILE A 101 10.79 2.92 -14.58
C ILE A 101 11.44 4.04 -13.77
N SER A 102 12.73 3.89 -13.48
CA SER A 102 13.51 4.87 -12.75
C SER A 102 14.86 5.11 -13.44
N LYS A 103 15.39 6.34 -13.32
CA LYS A 103 16.70 6.69 -13.83
C LYS A 103 17.52 7.41 -12.78
N SER A 104 18.71 6.89 -12.51
CA SER A 104 19.63 7.48 -11.56
C SER A 104 20.59 8.46 -12.25
N PHE A 105 20.59 9.71 -11.83
CA PHE A 105 21.55 10.74 -12.25
C PHE A 105 22.49 11.03 -11.09
N ARG A 106 23.77 10.78 -11.30
CA ARG A 106 24.79 11.11 -10.30
C ARG A 106 25.01 12.62 -10.28
N LEU A 107 24.75 13.27 -9.15
CA LEU A 107 24.93 14.71 -8.96
C LEU A 107 26.35 15.04 -8.46
N SER A 108 26.82 14.25 -7.49
CA SER A 108 28.17 14.38 -6.92
C SER A 108 28.58 13.04 -6.29
N GLU A 109 29.72 13.00 -5.61
CA GLU A 109 30.13 11.81 -4.89
C GLU A 109 29.12 11.44 -3.80
N GLY A 110 28.58 10.26 -3.91
CA GLY A 110 27.55 9.73 -3.00
C GLY A 110 26.12 10.25 -3.25
N PHE A 111 25.92 11.37 -3.96
CA PHE A 111 24.58 11.92 -4.21
C PHE A 111 24.05 11.55 -5.59
N SER A 112 22.78 11.14 -5.64
CA SER A 112 22.06 10.86 -6.88
C SER A 112 20.64 11.40 -6.84
N PHE A 113 20.15 11.83 -7.99
CA PHE A 113 18.75 12.20 -8.23
C PHE A 113 18.12 11.08 -9.05
N VAL A 114 16.98 10.55 -8.58
CA VAL A 114 16.35 9.37 -9.16
C VAL A 114 14.88 9.66 -9.48
N PRO A 115 14.57 10.29 -10.63
CA PRO A 115 13.20 10.38 -11.10
C PRO A 115 12.66 8.98 -11.43
N HIS A 116 11.39 8.79 -11.15
CA HIS A 116 10.69 7.54 -11.45
C HIS A 116 9.26 7.80 -11.92
N ALA A 117 8.74 6.88 -12.71
CA ALA A 117 7.35 6.83 -13.10
C ALA A 117 6.84 5.40 -12.99
N GLY A 118 5.64 5.23 -12.48
CA GLY A 118 5.09 3.91 -12.24
C GLY A 118 3.59 3.82 -12.50
N LEU A 119 3.13 2.58 -12.56
CA LEU A 119 1.73 2.22 -12.66
C LEU A 119 1.45 1.07 -11.69
N ASN A 120 0.59 1.31 -10.72
CA ASN A 120 0.10 0.31 -9.79
C ASN A 120 -1.30 -0.11 -10.21
N LEU A 121 -1.48 -1.42 -10.43
CA LEU A 121 -2.77 -2.04 -10.71
C LEU A 121 -3.11 -2.96 -9.55
N GLU A 122 -4.31 -2.84 -9.01
CA GLU A 122 -4.76 -3.71 -7.93
C GLU A 122 -6.21 -4.14 -8.17
N TYR A 123 -6.45 -5.44 -8.15
CA TYR A 123 -7.78 -6.02 -8.11
C TYR A 123 -8.00 -6.63 -6.73
N GLY A 124 -9.08 -6.25 -6.08
CA GLY A 124 -9.43 -6.77 -4.77
C GLY A 124 -10.90 -7.07 -4.63
N ARG A 125 -11.19 -7.91 -3.66
CA ARG A 125 -12.54 -8.30 -3.28
C ARG A 125 -12.67 -8.28 -1.77
N PHE A 126 -13.76 -7.74 -1.25
CA PHE A 126 -14.14 -7.93 0.13
C PHE A 126 -15.24 -8.98 0.26
N SER A 127 -15.14 -9.78 1.31
CA SER A 127 -16.12 -10.80 1.63
C SER A 127 -17.44 -10.15 2.08
N LYS A 128 -18.50 -10.92 2.12
CA LYS A 128 -19.77 -10.49 2.70
C LYS A 128 -19.55 -9.93 4.12
N ILE A 129 -20.07 -8.72 4.36
CA ILE A 129 -20.01 -8.05 5.65
C ILE A 129 -21.34 -8.28 6.36
N ARG A 130 -21.29 -8.80 7.58
CA ARG A 130 -22.46 -8.95 8.44
C ARG A 130 -22.16 -8.35 9.80
N GLU A 131 -22.89 -7.31 10.17
CA GLU A 131 -22.79 -6.71 11.48
C GLU A 131 -23.41 -7.65 12.53
N LYS A 132 -22.63 -7.97 13.56
CA LYS A 132 -22.99 -8.99 14.57
C LYS A 132 -23.51 -8.39 15.86
N SER A 133 -23.13 -7.17 16.18
CA SER A 133 -23.51 -6.50 17.41
C SER A 133 -23.86 -5.05 17.14
N GLY A 134 -24.71 -4.51 18.00
CA GLY A 134 -25.23 -3.15 17.89
C GLY A 134 -26.66 -3.12 17.37
N GLU A 135 -27.18 -1.93 17.26
CA GLU A 135 -28.51 -1.63 16.74
C GLU A 135 -28.42 -1.32 15.24
N MET A 136 -29.53 -1.43 14.52
CA MET A 136 -29.62 -1.17 13.08
C MET A 136 -28.49 -1.84 12.26
N ARG A 137 -28.31 -3.13 12.49
CA ARG A 137 -27.28 -3.95 11.84
C ARG A 137 -27.55 -4.10 10.35
N LEU A 138 -26.48 -4.00 9.57
CA LEU A 138 -26.50 -4.19 8.12
C LEU A 138 -25.80 -5.49 7.72
N GLU A 139 -26.24 -6.02 6.60
CA GLU A 139 -25.57 -7.05 5.84
C GLU A 139 -25.24 -6.48 4.46
N VAL A 140 -23.95 -6.51 4.07
CA VAL A 140 -23.47 -5.99 2.79
C VAL A 140 -22.96 -7.16 1.96
N LYS A 141 -23.36 -7.24 0.69
CA LYS A 141 -22.87 -8.26 -0.24
C LYS A 141 -21.37 -8.10 -0.48
N ALA A 142 -20.71 -9.24 -0.71
CA ALA A 142 -19.35 -9.24 -1.24
C ALA A 142 -19.30 -8.46 -2.56
N ASN A 143 -18.22 -7.72 -2.76
CA ASN A 143 -18.03 -6.93 -3.96
C ASN A 143 -16.56 -6.77 -4.30
N ASP A 144 -16.27 -6.40 -5.54
CA ASP A 144 -14.94 -6.25 -6.09
C ASP A 144 -14.58 -4.77 -6.24
N TYR A 145 -13.30 -4.46 -6.20
CA TYR A 145 -12.78 -3.16 -6.57
C TYR A 145 -11.58 -3.32 -7.50
N PHE A 146 -11.34 -2.31 -8.30
CA PHE A 146 -10.19 -2.24 -9.18
C PHE A 146 -9.54 -0.88 -9.08
N SER A 147 -8.27 -0.86 -8.71
CA SER A 147 -7.45 0.34 -8.54
C SER A 147 -6.46 0.45 -9.68
N ILE A 148 -6.34 1.64 -10.26
CA ILE A 148 -5.36 2.01 -11.27
C ILE A 148 -4.68 3.28 -10.78
N ARG A 149 -3.43 3.18 -10.34
CA ARG A 149 -2.70 4.31 -9.76
C ARG A 149 -1.42 4.59 -10.54
N PRO A 150 -1.48 5.49 -11.53
CA PRO A 150 -0.26 6.08 -12.07
C PRO A 150 0.44 6.93 -11.01
N GLU A 151 1.76 6.83 -10.99
CA GLU A 151 2.63 7.54 -10.06
C GLU A 151 3.79 8.17 -10.82
N VAL A 152 4.18 9.38 -10.45
CA VAL A 152 5.38 10.05 -10.91
C VAL A 152 6.05 10.70 -9.72
N GLY A 153 7.37 10.55 -9.61
CA GLY A 153 8.10 11.06 -8.47
C GLY A 153 9.59 11.17 -8.71
N ALA A 154 10.29 11.59 -7.67
CA ALA A 154 11.74 11.64 -7.67
C ALA A 154 12.27 11.47 -6.25
N ASP A 155 13.42 10.82 -6.14
CA ASP A 155 14.19 10.67 -4.92
C ASP A 155 15.52 11.42 -5.01
N LEU A 156 15.93 12.03 -3.92
CA LEU A 156 17.30 12.45 -3.68
C LEU A 156 17.94 11.41 -2.75
N ALA A 157 18.90 10.68 -3.27
CA ALA A 157 19.56 9.61 -2.54
C ALA A 157 21.02 9.95 -2.26
N TYR A 158 21.46 9.62 -1.05
CA TYR A 158 22.85 9.71 -0.61
C TYR A 158 23.35 8.33 -0.21
N LYS A 159 24.48 7.93 -0.75
CA LYS A 159 25.17 6.68 -0.39
C LYS A 159 26.59 7.01 0.06
N HIS A 160 26.96 6.50 1.23
CA HIS A 160 28.30 6.61 1.76
C HIS A 160 28.81 5.23 2.17
N SER A 161 29.99 4.87 1.67
CA SER A 161 30.64 3.59 2.00
C SER A 161 31.85 3.85 2.92
N PHE A 162 31.91 3.13 4.03
CA PHE A 162 32.99 3.21 5.00
C PHE A 162 33.43 1.79 5.42
N GLY A 163 34.60 1.40 4.94
CA GLY A 163 35.06 0.01 5.07
C GLY A 163 34.11 -0.97 4.40
N ASN A 164 33.63 -1.95 5.15
CA ASN A 164 32.68 -2.96 4.68
C ASN A 164 31.20 -2.57 4.89
N ASN A 165 30.94 -1.33 5.30
CA ASN A 165 29.60 -0.86 5.58
C ASN A 165 29.15 0.18 4.55
N ASN A 166 27.84 0.24 4.30
CA ASN A 166 27.20 1.25 3.47
C ASN A 166 26.08 1.93 4.26
N LEU A 167 26.05 3.23 4.21
CA LEU A 167 24.92 4.03 4.65
C LEU A 167 24.18 4.55 3.41
N LYS A 168 22.87 4.38 3.38
CA LYS A 168 21.99 4.92 2.35
C LYS A 168 20.93 5.78 3.01
N VAL A 169 20.73 6.98 2.52
CA VAL A 169 19.64 7.87 2.94
C VAL A 169 18.95 8.37 1.70
N SER A 170 17.63 8.29 1.63
CA SER A 170 16.88 8.90 0.52
C SER A 170 15.66 9.64 1.03
N VAL A 171 15.38 10.77 0.38
CA VAL A 171 14.16 11.54 0.55
C VAL A 171 13.46 11.56 -0.79
N GLY A 172 12.21 11.11 -0.80
CA GLY A 172 11.40 11.01 -2.00
C GLY A 172 10.14 11.87 -1.93
N VAL A 173 9.70 12.31 -3.09
CA VAL A 173 8.37 12.89 -3.29
C VAL A 173 7.74 12.29 -4.55
N ALA A 174 6.48 11.89 -4.45
CA ALA A 174 5.74 11.35 -5.58
C ALA A 174 4.31 11.89 -5.60
N TYR A 175 3.76 11.99 -6.79
CA TYR A 175 2.36 12.27 -7.04
C TYR A 175 1.69 11.02 -7.62
N GLU A 176 0.60 10.64 -7.01
CA GLU A 176 -0.22 9.48 -7.41
C GLU A 176 -1.67 9.91 -7.59
N ASN A 177 -2.38 9.31 -8.54
CA ASN A 177 -3.83 9.51 -8.68
C ASN A 177 -4.54 8.16 -8.80
N GLU A 178 -5.79 8.10 -8.33
CA GLU A 178 -6.64 6.93 -8.46
C GLU A 178 -7.59 7.07 -9.64
N LEU A 179 -7.41 6.23 -10.66
CA LEU A 179 -8.22 6.21 -11.89
C LEU A 179 -9.17 5.00 -11.95
N GLY A 180 -9.02 4.05 -11.05
CA GLY A 180 -9.84 2.83 -10.97
C GLY A 180 -11.23 3.06 -10.39
N LYS A 181 -11.91 1.97 -10.10
CA LYS A 181 -13.21 1.92 -9.41
C LYS A 181 -13.01 1.31 -8.03
N VAL A 182 -12.63 2.13 -7.08
CA VAL A 182 -12.34 1.73 -5.70
C VAL A 182 -13.54 1.99 -4.80
N ALA A 183 -14.18 3.16 -4.96
CA ALA A 183 -15.43 3.48 -4.30
C ALA A 183 -16.58 2.80 -5.05
N ASN A 184 -17.03 1.69 -4.54
CA ASN A 184 -18.02 0.88 -5.23
C ASN A 184 -19.43 1.42 -5.00
N ALA A 185 -19.93 2.23 -5.95
CA ALA A 185 -21.27 2.82 -5.91
C ALA A 185 -22.42 1.79 -5.96
N ASN A 186 -22.11 0.53 -6.26
CA ASN A 186 -23.11 -0.54 -6.45
C ASN A 186 -23.11 -1.57 -5.32
N ASN A 187 -22.72 -1.19 -4.12
CA ASN A 187 -22.85 -2.07 -2.97
C ASN A 187 -24.31 -2.33 -2.65
N LYS A 188 -24.67 -3.59 -2.41
CA LYS A 188 -26.00 -3.97 -1.98
C LYS A 188 -25.99 -4.30 -0.51
N ALA A 189 -26.94 -3.73 0.22
CA ALA A 189 -27.14 -3.99 1.64
C ALA A 189 -28.58 -4.36 1.94
N ARG A 190 -28.77 -4.94 3.11
CA ARG A 190 -30.10 -5.12 3.74
C ARG A 190 -29.96 -5.00 5.26
N VAL A 191 -31.07 -4.82 5.92
CA VAL A 191 -31.12 -4.94 7.39
C VAL A 191 -30.80 -6.39 7.76
N ALA A 192 -29.79 -6.59 8.59
CA ALA A 192 -29.34 -7.92 8.99
C ALA A 192 -30.39 -8.62 9.86
N TYR A 193 -30.47 -9.94 9.73
CA TYR A 193 -31.38 -10.80 10.50
C TYR A 193 -32.87 -10.51 10.29
N THR A 194 -33.21 -9.98 9.12
CA THR A 194 -34.61 -9.74 8.70
C THR A 194 -34.84 -10.35 7.33
N THR A 195 -36.11 -10.38 6.91
CA THR A 195 -36.53 -10.77 5.56
C THR A 195 -36.52 -9.60 4.57
N ALA A 196 -35.98 -8.44 4.97
CA ALA A 196 -35.91 -7.25 4.13
C ALA A 196 -35.15 -7.51 2.84
N ASP A 197 -35.63 -6.92 1.75
CA ASP A 197 -35.01 -6.99 0.45
C ASP A 197 -33.67 -6.25 0.42
N TRP A 198 -32.84 -6.60 -0.56
CA TRP A 198 -31.58 -5.93 -0.82
C TRP A 198 -31.84 -4.59 -1.52
N TYR A 199 -31.25 -3.54 -0.99
CA TYR A 199 -31.27 -2.20 -1.57
C TYR A 199 -29.86 -1.76 -1.97
N ASP A 200 -29.76 -0.86 -2.91
CA ASP A 200 -28.48 -0.30 -3.35
C ASP A 200 -27.97 0.73 -2.33
N LEU A 201 -26.79 0.47 -1.79
CA LEU A 201 -26.04 1.47 -1.04
C LEU A 201 -25.38 2.42 -2.02
N ARG A 202 -25.82 3.65 -2.02
CA ARG A 202 -25.09 4.71 -2.73
C ARG A 202 -23.85 5.06 -1.90
N GLY A 203 -22.69 4.62 -2.37
CA GLY A 203 -21.42 5.05 -1.85
C GLY A 203 -21.11 6.51 -2.20
N GLU A 204 -20.09 7.05 -1.59
CA GLU A 204 -19.53 8.32 -2.02
C GLU A 204 -19.00 8.22 -3.46
N LYS A 205 -18.93 9.36 -4.13
CA LYS A 205 -18.30 9.43 -5.45
C LYS A 205 -16.82 9.09 -5.32
N GLU A 206 -16.26 8.51 -6.37
CA GLU A 206 -14.82 8.27 -6.49
C GLU A 206 -14.04 9.57 -6.17
N ASP A 207 -13.16 9.51 -5.20
CA ASP A 207 -12.25 10.61 -4.91
C ASP A 207 -11.08 10.59 -5.90
N ARG A 208 -11.16 11.47 -6.89
CA ARG A 208 -10.15 11.65 -7.96
C ARG A 208 -9.08 12.67 -7.61
N ARG A 209 -9.04 13.18 -6.39
CA ARG A 209 -7.97 14.08 -5.97
C ARG A 209 -6.65 13.31 -5.94
N GLY A 210 -5.60 13.97 -6.43
CA GLY A 210 -4.26 13.42 -6.37
C GLY A 210 -3.76 13.29 -4.94
N ASN A 211 -2.81 12.39 -4.75
CA ASN A 211 -2.13 12.14 -3.51
C ASN A 211 -0.65 12.50 -3.66
N ILE A 212 -0.13 13.36 -2.81
CA ILE A 212 1.31 13.62 -2.70
C ILE A 212 1.83 12.72 -1.58
N LYS A 213 2.83 11.92 -1.93
CA LYS A 213 3.56 11.06 -1.01
C LYS A 213 4.93 11.65 -0.75
N THR A 214 5.36 11.60 0.49
CA THR A 214 6.74 11.90 0.86
C THR A 214 7.30 10.74 1.65
N ASP A 215 8.53 10.36 1.36
CA ASP A 215 9.19 9.23 2.01
C ASP A 215 10.62 9.60 2.42
N LEU A 216 11.01 9.20 3.62
CA LEU A 216 12.36 9.20 4.10
C LEU A 216 12.77 7.75 4.36
N ASN A 217 13.86 7.32 3.72
CA ASN A 217 14.41 5.99 3.93
C ASN A 217 15.85 6.12 4.42
N ILE A 218 16.18 5.32 5.42
CA ILE A 218 17.53 5.20 5.96
C ILE A 218 17.89 3.73 5.97
N GLY A 219 18.97 3.37 5.32
CA GLY A 219 19.48 2.00 5.25
C GLY A 219 20.94 1.97 5.69
N TRP A 220 21.28 0.98 6.48
CA TRP A 220 22.65 0.61 6.78
C TRP A 220 22.83 -0.85 6.44
N ASP A 221 23.88 -1.17 5.71
CA ASP A 221 24.21 -2.55 5.37
C ASP A 221 25.71 -2.81 5.44
N ASN A 222 26.04 -4.05 5.72
CA ASN A 222 27.35 -4.63 5.49
C ASN A 222 27.18 -5.91 4.65
N GLN A 223 28.30 -6.62 4.43
CA GLN A 223 28.30 -7.86 3.61
C GLN A 223 27.36 -8.97 4.15
N ARG A 224 26.90 -8.90 5.39
CA ARG A 224 26.10 -9.97 6.03
C ARG A 224 24.74 -9.49 6.55
N VAL A 225 24.64 -8.29 7.01
CA VAL A 225 23.46 -7.76 7.68
C VAL A 225 23.09 -6.40 7.12
N GLY A 226 21.82 -6.16 6.92
CA GLY A 226 21.26 -4.85 6.59
C GLY A 226 20.09 -4.49 7.48
N VAL A 227 19.99 -3.22 7.82
CA VAL A 227 18.86 -2.64 8.56
C VAL A 227 18.34 -1.46 7.78
N THR A 228 17.03 -1.38 7.60
CA THR A 228 16.37 -0.25 6.95
C THR A 228 15.27 0.29 7.84
N ALA A 229 15.11 1.60 7.84
CA ALA A 229 13.97 2.28 8.45
C ALA A 229 13.37 3.24 7.44
N ASN A 230 12.05 3.31 7.39
CA ASN A 230 11.36 4.25 6.53
C ASN A 230 10.22 4.94 7.27
N VAL A 231 9.98 6.19 6.89
CA VAL A 231 8.84 6.99 7.31
C VAL A 231 8.29 7.70 6.09
N GLY A 232 6.99 7.67 5.92
CA GLY A 232 6.31 8.33 4.80
C GLY A 232 5.03 9.03 5.25
N TYR A 233 4.60 10.00 4.46
CA TYR A 233 3.35 10.74 4.65
C TYR A 233 2.58 10.84 3.34
N ASP A 234 1.27 10.63 3.43
CA ASP A 234 0.32 10.73 2.31
C ASP A 234 -0.68 11.85 2.57
N THR A 235 -0.79 12.80 1.64
CA THR A 235 -1.70 13.95 1.80
C THR A 235 -3.17 13.58 1.68
N LYS A 236 -3.52 12.60 0.84
CA LYS A 236 -4.91 12.22 0.57
C LYS A 236 -5.64 11.63 1.78
N GLY A 237 -4.94 10.95 2.65
CA GLY A 237 -5.52 10.33 3.85
C GLY A 237 -4.97 10.91 5.14
N GLU A 238 -4.07 11.90 5.06
CA GLU A 238 -3.30 12.37 6.20
C GLU A 238 -2.62 11.21 6.95
N ASN A 239 -2.16 10.20 6.18
CA ASN A 239 -1.61 8.98 6.72
C ASN A 239 -0.11 9.09 6.92
N VAL A 240 0.35 8.67 8.10
CA VAL A 240 1.77 8.44 8.37
C VAL A 240 2.05 6.95 8.25
N ARG A 241 3.06 6.60 7.47
CA ARG A 241 3.55 5.23 7.29
C ARG A 241 4.92 5.11 7.91
N GLY A 242 5.26 3.96 8.43
CA GLY A 242 6.59 3.69 8.93
C GLY A 242 6.89 2.20 8.97
N GLY A 243 8.16 1.85 8.82
CA GLY A 243 8.59 0.47 8.84
C GLY A 243 10.06 0.33 9.18
N VAL A 244 10.42 -0.86 9.65
CA VAL A 244 11.80 -1.28 9.88
C VAL A 244 11.99 -2.62 9.20
N GLY A 245 13.05 -2.75 8.42
CA GLY A 245 13.42 -3.98 7.71
C GLY A 245 14.78 -4.50 8.18
N PHE A 246 14.92 -5.81 8.17
CA PHE A 246 16.19 -6.48 8.43
C PHE A 246 16.50 -7.43 7.28
N ARG A 247 17.75 -7.44 6.84
CA ARG A 247 18.27 -8.33 5.81
C ARG A 247 19.45 -9.10 6.39
N VAL A 248 19.48 -10.40 6.19
CA VAL A 248 20.63 -11.27 6.52
C VAL A 248 20.99 -12.04 5.27
N ILE A 249 22.27 -12.05 4.91
CA ILE A 249 22.83 -12.80 3.79
C ILE A 249 23.62 -13.96 4.39
N PHE A 250 23.28 -15.18 3.99
CA PHE A 250 23.91 -16.41 4.44
C PHE A 250 24.98 -16.89 3.47
#